data_1771ffecad19a4fc75e6e38bc25c7f63
#
_entry.id   1771ffecad19a4fc75e6e38bc25c7f63
#
_cell.length_a   1.000
_cell.length_b   1.000
_cell.length_c   1.000
_cell.angle_alpha   90.00
_cell.angle_beta   90.00
_cell.angle_gamma   90.00
#
_symmetry.space_group_name_H-M   'P 1'
#
loop_
_entity.id
_entity.type
_entity.pdbx_description
1 polymer ?
#
loop_
_entity_poly.entity_id
_entity_poly.type
_entity_poly.pdbx_seq_one_letter_code
_entity_poly.pdbx_strand_id
1 'polypeptide(L)'
;MLIEIVDVCKKYTDKIQALEHVSLSVDKGEFISIVGPSGAGKSTLVRMLTCEEKPDCGKILVAGRNILQLKPHELPYFRRKVGVVFQDFKLLAQKTVYENVAFALEVCDALPSEIADKVPRILDLVGMLKRKDNLPNELSGGERQRVSIARALVHSPKILIADEPTGNLDPVNAWEIIDLLLRINSRGTVVILTTHNKVVVDRIHKRVVLLKNGKVLSDKVKGGYII
;
A
#
# COMPACT_ATOMS: atom_id res chain seq x y z
N MET A 1 8.35 8.06 -15.26
CA MET A 1 8.33 7.09 -14.14
C MET A 1 8.06 7.82 -12.83
N LEU A 2 7.33 7.19 -11.88
CA LEU A 2 7.15 7.72 -10.53
C LEU A 2 8.04 6.97 -9.52
N ILE A 3 8.20 5.66 -9.69
CA ILE A 3 9.06 4.82 -8.85
C ILE A 3 10.04 4.09 -9.77
N GLU A 4 11.30 4.04 -9.35
CA GLU A 4 12.35 3.26 -10.01
C GLU A 4 13.14 2.51 -8.95
N ILE A 5 13.13 1.19 -9.04
CA ILE A 5 13.91 0.27 -8.23
C ILE A 5 15.00 -0.25 -9.14
N VAL A 6 16.26 -0.08 -8.76
CA VAL A 6 17.41 -0.40 -9.63
C VAL A 6 18.37 -1.28 -8.85
N ASP A 7 18.47 -2.53 -9.29
CA ASP A 7 19.45 -3.52 -8.83
C ASP A 7 19.45 -3.74 -7.30
N VAL A 8 18.26 -3.80 -6.70
CA VAL A 8 18.09 -3.88 -5.25
C VAL A 8 18.30 -5.29 -4.74
N CYS A 9 19.16 -5.42 -3.72
CA CYS A 9 19.39 -6.66 -2.99
C CYS A 9 19.05 -6.50 -1.50
N LYS A 10 18.63 -7.60 -0.85
CA LYS A 10 18.44 -7.66 0.61
C LYS A 10 18.68 -9.04 1.15
N LYS A 11 19.57 -9.12 2.14
CA LYS A 11 19.79 -10.29 2.98
C LYS A 11 19.39 -9.96 4.43
N TYR A 12 18.69 -10.87 5.09
CA TYR A 12 18.45 -10.78 6.53
C TYR A 12 19.47 -11.61 7.33
N THR A 13 19.89 -12.74 6.75
CA THR A 13 20.93 -13.62 7.28
C THR A 13 21.67 -14.25 6.12
N ASP A 14 22.81 -14.93 6.36
CA ASP A 14 23.55 -15.65 5.31
C ASP A 14 22.70 -16.70 4.59
N LYS A 15 21.62 -17.17 5.23
CA LYS A 15 20.70 -18.18 4.68
C LYS A 15 19.43 -17.58 4.06
N ILE A 16 19.09 -16.32 4.35
CA ILE A 16 17.82 -15.70 3.95
C ILE A 16 18.12 -14.49 3.07
N GLN A 17 18.10 -14.69 1.76
CA GLN A 17 18.13 -13.64 0.77
C GLN A 17 16.70 -13.28 0.36
N ALA A 18 16.21 -12.13 0.81
CA ALA A 18 14.84 -11.69 0.58
C ALA A 18 14.64 -11.06 -0.80
N LEU A 19 15.65 -10.35 -1.31
CA LEU A 19 15.65 -9.77 -2.66
C LEU A 19 17.04 -9.95 -3.29
N GLU A 20 17.06 -10.24 -4.58
CA GLU A 20 18.27 -10.48 -5.36
C GLU A 20 18.16 -9.78 -6.71
N HIS A 21 18.93 -8.69 -6.87
CA HIS A 21 19.03 -7.89 -8.10
C HIS A 21 17.67 -7.50 -8.70
N VAL A 22 16.75 -7.02 -7.82
CA VAL A 22 15.40 -6.61 -8.24
C VAL A 22 15.47 -5.25 -8.92
N SER A 23 14.98 -5.20 -10.17
CA SER A 23 14.76 -3.95 -10.90
C SER A 23 13.31 -3.87 -11.37
N LEU A 24 12.65 -2.74 -11.11
CA LEU A 24 11.25 -2.51 -11.41
C LEU A 24 10.99 -1.01 -11.52
N SER A 25 10.21 -0.59 -12.51
CA SER A 25 9.73 0.79 -12.63
C SER A 25 8.21 0.84 -12.57
N VAL A 26 7.65 1.92 -12.02
CA VAL A 26 6.20 2.17 -11.96
C VAL A 26 5.93 3.59 -12.45
N ASP A 27 4.99 3.73 -13.38
CA ASP A 27 4.61 5.01 -13.94
C ASP A 27 3.52 5.73 -13.11
N LYS A 28 3.32 7.01 -13.38
CA LYS A 28 2.25 7.81 -12.74
C LYS A 28 0.89 7.24 -13.11
N GLY A 29 -0.01 7.12 -12.13
CA GLY A 29 -1.37 6.64 -12.33
C GLY A 29 -1.46 5.12 -12.64
N GLU A 30 -0.35 4.39 -12.54
CA GLU A 30 -0.33 2.96 -12.82
C GLU A 30 -0.94 2.15 -11.67
N PHE A 31 -1.60 1.04 -12.02
CA PHE A 31 -1.99 -0.03 -11.11
C PHE A 31 -1.13 -1.25 -11.41
N ILE A 32 -0.36 -1.69 -10.42
CA ILE A 32 0.53 -2.84 -10.53
C ILE A 32 0.24 -3.86 -9.43
N SER A 33 0.15 -5.14 -9.81
CA SER A 33 0.04 -6.25 -8.86
C SER A 33 1.39 -6.97 -8.76
N ILE A 34 1.97 -6.99 -7.57
CA ILE A 34 3.18 -7.76 -7.26
C ILE A 34 2.73 -9.08 -6.64
N VAL A 35 2.92 -10.16 -7.37
CA VAL A 35 2.44 -11.49 -7.00
C VAL A 35 3.59 -12.43 -6.70
N GLY A 36 3.30 -13.49 -5.97
CA GLY A 36 4.29 -14.52 -5.66
C GLY A 36 3.94 -15.27 -4.38
N PRO A 37 4.57 -16.44 -4.14
CA PRO A 37 4.34 -17.24 -2.94
C PRO A 37 4.70 -16.47 -1.65
N SER A 38 4.31 -17.02 -0.50
CA SER A 38 4.79 -16.53 0.79
C SER A 38 6.32 -16.61 0.83
N GLY A 39 6.98 -15.60 1.41
CA GLY A 39 8.44 -15.53 1.45
C GLY A 39 9.11 -15.09 0.13
N ALA A 40 8.37 -14.74 -0.91
CA ALA A 40 8.95 -14.29 -2.19
C ALA A 40 9.69 -12.95 -2.14
N GLY A 41 9.57 -12.18 -1.04
CA GLY A 41 10.18 -10.86 -0.87
C GLY A 41 9.21 -9.67 -1.00
N LYS A 42 7.90 -9.92 -1.21
CA LYS A 42 6.89 -8.86 -1.41
C LYS A 42 6.85 -7.84 -0.28
N SER A 43 6.69 -8.28 0.97
CA SER A 43 6.65 -7.39 2.14
C SER A 43 7.99 -6.71 2.42
N THR A 44 9.12 -7.34 2.06
CA THR A 44 10.44 -6.69 2.11
C THR A 44 10.50 -5.51 1.15
N LEU A 45 10.01 -5.69 -0.07
CA LEU A 45 9.93 -4.62 -1.07
C LEU A 45 9.01 -3.48 -0.61
N VAL A 46 7.85 -3.81 -0.01
CA VAL A 46 6.95 -2.81 0.59
C VAL A 46 7.66 -2.02 1.68
N ARG A 47 8.34 -2.66 2.63
CA ARG A 47 9.09 -1.99 3.70
C ARG A 47 10.18 -1.06 3.20
N MET A 48 10.81 -1.40 2.07
CA MET A 48 11.78 -0.49 1.44
C MET A 48 11.13 0.74 0.82
N LEU A 49 9.98 0.57 0.16
CA LEU A 49 9.22 1.67 -0.43
C LEU A 49 8.66 2.63 0.62
N THR A 50 8.47 2.16 1.87
CA THR A 50 8.04 2.97 3.03
C THR A 50 9.21 3.50 3.87
N CYS A 51 10.45 3.20 3.46
CA CYS A 51 11.68 3.52 4.20
C CYS A 51 11.69 2.93 5.64
N GLU A 52 11.05 1.78 5.84
CA GLU A 52 11.14 0.99 7.08
C GLU A 52 12.36 0.08 7.06
N GLU A 53 12.79 -0.32 5.85
CA GLU A 53 13.94 -1.20 5.62
C GLU A 53 14.84 -0.58 4.55
N LYS A 54 16.16 -0.79 4.68
CA LYS A 54 17.14 -0.36 3.68
C LYS A 54 17.66 -1.58 2.91
N PRO A 55 17.83 -1.48 1.60
CA PRO A 55 18.52 -2.51 0.82
C PRO A 55 20.00 -2.54 1.17
N ASP A 56 20.65 -3.67 0.88
CA ASP A 56 22.09 -3.85 1.03
C ASP A 56 22.85 -3.38 -0.22
N CYS A 57 22.18 -3.37 -1.37
CA CYS A 57 22.69 -2.83 -2.63
C CYS A 57 21.59 -2.19 -3.48
N GLY A 58 21.98 -1.46 -4.52
CA GLY A 58 21.07 -0.81 -5.44
C GLY A 58 20.52 0.54 -4.95
N LYS A 59 19.50 1.05 -5.62
CA LYS A 59 18.86 2.33 -5.29
C LYS A 59 17.35 2.29 -5.55
N ILE A 60 16.63 3.13 -4.83
CA ILE A 60 15.17 3.31 -5.01
C ILE A 60 14.92 4.80 -5.20
N LEU A 61 14.39 5.16 -6.36
CA LEU A 61 14.01 6.53 -6.69
C LEU A 61 12.49 6.68 -6.64
N VAL A 62 12.02 7.72 -5.98
CA VAL A 62 10.60 8.11 -5.99
C VAL A 62 10.51 9.56 -6.46
N ALA A 63 9.82 9.80 -7.57
CA ALA A 63 9.77 11.09 -8.25
C ALA A 63 11.18 11.68 -8.53
N GLY A 64 12.10 10.81 -8.96
CA GLY A 64 13.49 11.16 -9.28
C GLY A 64 14.42 11.31 -8.08
N ARG A 65 13.91 11.23 -6.84
CA ARG A 65 14.70 11.37 -5.62
C ARG A 65 15.03 10.00 -5.02
N ASN A 66 16.31 9.77 -4.70
CA ASN A 66 16.74 8.57 -4.00
C ASN A 66 16.26 8.59 -2.55
N ILE A 67 15.31 7.70 -2.21
CA ILE A 67 14.70 7.65 -0.88
C ILE A 67 15.64 7.08 0.19
N LEU A 68 16.71 6.39 -0.21
CA LEU A 68 17.71 5.86 0.72
C LEU A 68 18.63 6.95 1.30
N GLN A 69 18.66 8.12 0.65
CA GLN A 69 19.46 9.29 1.06
C GLN A 69 18.63 10.30 1.87
N LEU A 70 17.36 9.99 2.16
CA LEU A 70 16.53 10.86 2.99
C LEU A 70 17.07 10.94 4.41
N LYS A 71 17.19 12.18 4.90
CA LYS A 71 17.56 12.45 6.29
C LYS A 71 16.41 12.11 7.24
N PRO A 72 16.66 11.79 8.52
CA PRO A 72 15.60 11.42 9.47
C PRO A 72 14.42 12.40 9.53
N HIS A 73 14.69 13.71 9.49
CA HIS A 73 13.65 14.74 9.50
C HIS A 73 12.84 14.84 8.20
N GLU A 74 13.29 14.24 7.11
CA GLU A 74 12.58 14.23 5.81
C GLU A 74 11.64 13.01 5.68
N LEU A 75 11.88 11.93 6.44
CA LEU A 75 11.11 10.70 6.40
C LEU A 75 9.60 10.91 6.66
N PRO A 76 9.17 11.72 7.67
CA PRO A 76 7.76 11.98 7.88
C PRO A 76 7.08 12.62 6.66
N TYR A 77 7.74 13.59 6.01
CA TYR A 77 7.22 14.26 4.81
C TYR A 77 7.17 13.32 3.60
N PHE A 78 8.10 12.38 3.50
CA PHE A 78 8.06 11.35 2.47
C PHE A 78 6.90 10.38 2.71
N ARG A 79 6.75 9.87 3.94
CA ARG A 79 5.70 8.91 4.30
C ARG A 79 4.29 9.46 4.10
N ARG A 80 4.06 10.77 4.23
CA ARG A 80 2.78 11.42 3.89
C ARG A 80 2.41 11.27 2.40
N LYS A 81 3.41 11.07 1.52
CA LYS A 81 3.20 10.90 0.06
C LYS A 81 2.95 9.44 -0.33
N VAL A 82 3.11 8.51 0.61
CA VAL A 82 2.94 7.06 0.42
C VAL A 82 1.96 6.55 1.46
N GLY A 83 0.73 6.28 1.03
CA GLY A 83 -0.26 5.60 1.86
C GLY A 83 0.03 4.10 1.91
N VAL A 84 -0.14 3.48 3.09
CA VAL A 84 0.04 2.03 3.26
C VAL A 84 -1.19 1.43 3.91
N VAL A 85 -1.68 0.36 3.29
CA VAL A 85 -2.78 -0.47 3.77
C VAL A 85 -2.22 -1.85 4.10
N PHE A 86 -2.41 -2.30 5.34
CA PHE A 86 -1.89 -3.57 5.84
C PHE A 86 -2.98 -4.64 5.88
N GLN A 87 -2.57 -5.90 5.84
CA GLN A 87 -3.45 -7.06 5.98
C GLN A 87 -4.16 -7.11 7.34
N ASP A 88 -3.50 -6.70 8.43
CA ASP A 88 -3.98 -6.71 9.81
C ASP A 88 -4.65 -5.39 10.24
N PHE A 89 -5.06 -4.55 9.28
CA PHE A 89 -5.74 -3.25 9.42
C PHE A 89 -4.96 -2.21 10.24
N LYS A 90 -4.26 -2.59 11.29
CA LYS A 90 -3.49 -1.74 12.24
C LYS A 90 -4.30 -0.54 12.76
N LEU A 91 -5.59 -0.74 13.03
CA LEU A 91 -6.44 0.29 13.62
C LEU A 91 -6.16 0.44 15.10
N LEU A 92 -6.31 1.68 15.59
CA LEU A 92 -6.23 2.02 17.00
C LEU A 92 -7.53 1.58 17.67
N ALA A 93 -7.47 0.50 18.46
CA ALA A 93 -8.66 -0.19 18.98
C ALA A 93 -9.54 0.67 19.90
N GLN A 94 -8.95 1.67 20.59
CA GLN A 94 -9.63 2.57 21.53
C GLN A 94 -10.09 3.89 20.88
N LYS A 95 -9.90 4.03 19.57
CA LYS A 95 -10.30 5.21 18.80
C LYS A 95 -11.42 4.85 17.84
N THR A 96 -12.38 5.76 17.70
CA THR A 96 -13.49 5.64 16.73
C THR A 96 -12.94 5.60 15.30
N VAL A 97 -13.81 5.26 14.33
CA VAL A 97 -13.50 5.33 12.90
C VAL A 97 -13.01 6.72 12.50
N TYR A 98 -13.71 7.78 12.97
CA TYR A 98 -13.31 9.16 12.73
C TYR A 98 -11.91 9.44 13.27
N GLU A 99 -11.68 9.13 14.55
CA GLU A 99 -10.41 9.37 15.24
C GLU A 99 -9.25 8.57 14.64
N ASN A 100 -9.49 7.34 14.15
CA ASN A 100 -8.48 6.55 13.44
C ASN A 100 -7.98 7.25 12.18
N VAL A 101 -8.86 7.91 11.44
CA VAL A 101 -8.50 8.66 10.23
C VAL A 101 -7.92 10.02 10.58
N ALA A 102 -8.51 10.73 11.56
CA ALA A 102 -8.05 12.02 12.03
C ALA A 102 -6.63 11.96 12.59
N PHE A 103 -6.30 10.90 13.32
CA PHE A 103 -4.97 10.69 13.90
C PHE A 103 -3.83 10.82 12.88
N ALA A 104 -4.04 10.35 11.64
CA ALA A 104 -3.02 10.49 10.60
C ALA A 104 -2.73 11.96 10.25
N LEU A 105 -3.72 12.85 10.36
CA LEU A 105 -3.55 14.29 10.15
C LEU A 105 -2.99 14.98 11.41
N GLU A 106 -3.47 14.58 12.60
CA GLU A 106 -3.04 15.13 13.90
C GLU A 106 -1.53 14.99 14.10
N VAL A 107 -0.96 13.80 13.82
CA VAL A 107 0.49 13.55 13.92
C VAL A 107 1.33 14.35 12.92
N CYS A 108 0.65 15.10 12.05
CA CYS A 108 1.25 15.97 11.06
C CYS A 108 0.97 17.44 11.31
N ASP A 109 0.51 17.79 12.51
CA ASP A 109 0.17 19.15 12.94
C ASP A 109 -0.87 19.84 12.02
N ALA A 110 -1.81 19.06 11.45
CA ALA A 110 -2.89 19.60 10.65
C ALA A 110 -3.85 20.43 11.52
N LEU A 111 -4.36 21.51 10.97
CA LEU A 111 -5.31 22.37 11.68
C LEU A 111 -6.64 21.64 11.95
N PRO A 112 -7.31 21.88 13.07
CA PRO A 112 -8.62 21.28 13.38
C PRO A 112 -9.65 21.48 12.26
N SER A 113 -9.65 22.63 11.60
CA SER A 113 -10.51 22.91 10.44
C SER A 113 -10.21 22.02 9.24
N GLU A 114 -8.95 21.70 9.00
CA GLU A 114 -8.52 20.79 7.92
C GLU A 114 -8.96 19.35 8.22
N ILE A 115 -8.84 18.90 9.47
CA ILE A 115 -9.31 17.59 9.93
C ILE A 115 -10.82 17.49 9.77
N ALA A 116 -11.57 18.50 10.23
CA ALA A 116 -13.03 18.54 10.14
C ALA A 116 -13.55 18.52 8.69
N ASP A 117 -12.78 19.04 7.75
CA ASP A 117 -13.12 19.02 6.32
C ASP A 117 -12.73 17.68 5.65
N LYS A 118 -11.49 17.24 5.84
CA LYS A 118 -10.93 16.09 5.10
C LYS A 118 -11.46 14.74 5.57
N VAL A 119 -11.59 14.53 6.89
CA VAL A 119 -11.96 13.22 7.44
C VAL A 119 -13.35 12.77 6.98
N PRO A 120 -14.43 13.59 7.06
CA PRO A 120 -15.74 13.19 6.58
C PRO A 120 -15.74 12.86 5.07
N ARG A 121 -15.03 13.65 4.25
CA ARG A 121 -14.94 13.42 2.80
C ARG A 121 -14.28 12.09 2.46
N ILE A 122 -13.21 11.74 3.17
CA ILE A 122 -12.51 10.48 2.92
C ILE A 122 -13.32 9.29 3.44
N LEU A 123 -14.02 9.44 4.58
CA LEU A 123 -14.93 8.42 5.10
C LEU A 123 -16.11 8.18 4.17
N ASP A 124 -16.64 9.22 3.54
CA ASP A 124 -17.68 9.08 2.52
C ASP A 124 -17.19 8.34 1.29
N LEU A 125 -15.97 8.68 0.81
CA LEU A 125 -15.32 8.00 -0.32
C LEU A 125 -15.23 6.48 -0.15
N VAL A 126 -14.93 6.03 1.09
CA VAL A 126 -14.82 4.59 1.40
C VAL A 126 -16.13 3.99 1.92
N GLY A 127 -17.22 4.78 2.00
CA GLY A 127 -18.54 4.34 2.47
C GLY A 127 -18.65 4.12 3.99
N MET A 128 -17.81 4.79 4.78
CA MET A 128 -17.76 4.61 6.24
C MET A 128 -18.27 5.82 7.04
N LEU A 129 -18.80 6.86 6.37
CA LEU A 129 -19.23 8.09 7.06
C LEU A 129 -20.32 7.82 8.10
N LYS A 130 -21.28 6.93 7.83
CA LYS A 130 -22.35 6.56 8.77
C LYS A 130 -21.86 5.78 10.00
N ARG A 131 -20.65 5.24 9.95
CA ARG A 131 -20.01 4.48 11.02
C ARG A 131 -18.90 5.25 11.71
N LYS A 132 -18.82 6.57 11.51
CA LYS A 132 -17.70 7.42 11.97
C LYS A 132 -17.48 7.36 13.49
N ASP A 133 -18.51 7.14 14.27
CA ASP A 133 -18.48 7.13 15.73
C ASP A 133 -18.31 5.69 16.31
N ASN A 134 -18.32 4.64 15.46
CA ASN A 134 -18.10 3.27 15.88
C ASN A 134 -16.63 3.00 16.24
N LEU A 135 -16.41 2.04 17.14
CA LEU A 135 -15.10 1.49 17.44
C LEU A 135 -14.72 0.34 16.45
N PRO A 136 -13.43 0.05 16.25
CA PRO A 136 -12.99 -1.02 15.34
C PRO A 136 -13.54 -2.41 15.64
N ASN A 137 -13.81 -2.74 16.92
CA ASN A 137 -14.38 -4.02 17.34
C ASN A 137 -15.86 -4.18 16.97
N GLU A 138 -16.55 -3.10 16.63
CA GLU A 138 -17.96 -3.09 16.19
C GLU A 138 -18.08 -3.23 14.67
N LEU A 139 -16.96 -3.34 13.95
CA LEU A 139 -16.90 -3.37 12.50
C LEU A 139 -16.61 -4.78 11.97
N SER A 140 -17.17 -5.10 10.80
CA SER A 140 -16.77 -6.26 10.02
C SER A 140 -15.32 -6.15 9.52
N GLY A 141 -14.73 -7.24 9.04
CA GLY A 141 -13.40 -7.23 8.44
C GLY A 141 -13.27 -6.27 7.25
N GLY A 142 -14.28 -6.28 6.37
CA GLY A 142 -14.33 -5.38 5.22
C GLY A 142 -14.46 -3.91 5.60
N GLU A 143 -15.28 -3.60 6.63
CA GLU A 143 -15.41 -2.24 7.17
C GLU A 143 -14.10 -1.76 7.80
N ARG A 144 -13.42 -2.59 8.60
CA ARG A 144 -12.09 -2.28 9.15
C ARG A 144 -11.07 -1.98 8.05
N GLN A 145 -11.08 -2.75 6.96
CA GLN A 145 -10.20 -2.52 5.84
C GLN A 145 -10.50 -1.20 5.12
N ARG A 146 -11.78 -0.84 4.95
CA ARG A 146 -12.17 0.46 4.40
C ARG A 146 -11.68 1.62 5.26
N VAL A 147 -11.74 1.50 6.59
CA VAL A 147 -11.18 2.52 7.51
C VAL A 147 -9.67 2.60 7.40
N SER A 148 -8.96 1.47 7.29
CA SER A 148 -7.50 1.43 7.05
C SER A 148 -7.13 2.13 5.74
N ILE A 149 -7.91 1.92 4.67
CA ILE A 149 -7.75 2.62 3.38
C ILE A 149 -8.02 4.12 3.54
N ALA A 150 -9.08 4.52 4.25
CA ALA A 150 -9.37 5.93 4.50
C ALA A 150 -8.22 6.63 5.21
N ARG A 151 -7.66 6.01 6.26
CA ARG A 151 -6.50 6.52 6.99
C ARG A 151 -5.27 6.67 6.08
N ALA A 152 -5.03 5.70 5.19
CA ALA A 152 -3.93 5.76 4.25
C ALA A 152 -4.10 6.88 3.20
N LEU A 153 -5.34 7.25 2.87
CA LEU A 153 -5.68 8.23 1.83
C LEU A 153 -5.81 9.67 2.31
N VAL A 154 -5.98 9.90 3.63
CA VAL A 154 -6.36 11.23 4.15
C VAL A 154 -5.35 12.34 3.83
N HIS A 155 -4.07 11.98 3.60
CA HIS A 155 -3.02 12.90 3.13
C HIS A 155 -3.02 13.10 1.61
N SER A 156 -3.97 12.52 0.87
CA SER A 156 -3.99 12.53 -0.60
C SER A 156 -2.66 12.03 -1.20
N PRO A 157 -2.19 10.83 -0.83
CA PRO A 157 -0.91 10.32 -1.27
C PRO A 157 -0.89 10.08 -2.78
N LYS A 158 0.29 10.21 -3.40
CA LYS A 158 0.48 9.89 -4.83
C LYS A 158 0.67 8.39 -5.07
N ILE A 159 1.04 7.66 -4.05
CA ILE A 159 1.30 6.22 -4.07
C ILE A 159 0.49 5.58 -2.94
N LEU A 160 -0.29 4.56 -3.25
CA LEU A 160 -0.97 3.71 -2.29
C LEU A 160 -0.43 2.29 -2.42
N ILE A 161 0.17 1.78 -1.36
CA ILE A 161 0.66 0.41 -1.27
C ILE A 161 -0.35 -0.38 -0.45
N ALA A 162 -0.89 -1.46 -1.01
CA ALA A 162 -1.81 -2.35 -0.34
C ALA A 162 -1.16 -3.74 -0.21
N ASP A 163 -0.66 -4.04 1.00
CA ASP A 163 0.03 -5.29 1.31
C ASP A 163 -0.98 -6.33 1.79
N GLU A 164 -1.29 -7.31 0.91
CA GLU A 164 -2.29 -8.38 1.12
C GLU A 164 -3.65 -7.88 1.66
N PRO A 165 -4.25 -6.83 1.09
CA PRO A 165 -5.38 -6.11 1.69
C PRO A 165 -6.66 -6.93 1.78
N THR A 166 -6.71 -8.11 1.16
CA THR A 166 -7.88 -9.01 1.11
C THR A 166 -7.65 -10.32 1.82
N GLY A 167 -6.47 -10.53 2.43
CA GLY A 167 -6.06 -11.82 3.00
C GLY A 167 -6.93 -12.33 4.15
N ASN A 168 -7.59 -11.41 4.88
CA ASN A 168 -8.45 -11.72 6.03
C ASN A 168 -9.95 -11.49 5.75
N LEU A 169 -10.34 -11.43 4.47
CA LEU A 169 -11.71 -11.12 4.06
C LEU A 169 -12.35 -12.28 3.30
N ASP A 170 -13.66 -12.39 3.43
CA ASP A 170 -14.43 -13.27 2.55
C ASP A 170 -14.43 -12.76 1.09
N PRO A 171 -14.80 -13.60 0.11
CA PRO A 171 -14.72 -13.24 -1.30
C PRO A 171 -15.51 -12.00 -1.68
N VAL A 172 -16.67 -11.74 -1.06
CA VAL A 172 -17.53 -10.60 -1.39
C VAL A 172 -16.85 -9.30 -0.95
N ASN A 173 -16.47 -9.25 0.35
CA ASN A 173 -15.75 -8.10 0.90
C ASN A 173 -14.40 -7.87 0.21
N ALA A 174 -13.69 -8.95 -0.16
CA ALA A 174 -12.44 -8.84 -0.92
C ALA A 174 -12.63 -8.10 -2.24
N TRP A 175 -13.71 -8.40 -2.98
CA TRP A 175 -14.01 -7.70 -4.24
C TRP A 175 -14.34 -6.23 -4.03
N GLU A 176 -15.09 -5.89 -3.02
CA GLU A 176 -15.42 -4.51 -2.70
C GLU A 176 -14.17 -3.67 -2.40
N ILE A 177 -13.18 -4.28 -1.71
CA ILE A 177 -11.88 -3.63 -1.45
C ILE A 177 -11.09 -3.43 -2.75
N ILE A 178 -11.04 -4.45 -3.61
CA ILE A 178 -10.36 -4.34 -4.91
C ILE A 178 -11.01 -3.27 -5.79
N ASP A 179 -12.33 -3.24 -5.86
CA ASP A 179 -13.05 -2.22 -6.62
C ASP A 179 -12.78 -0.81 -6.07
N LEU A 180 -12.71 -0.67 -4.75
CA LEU A 180 -12.31 0.60 -4.11
C LEU A 180 -10.89 1.01 -4.53
N LEU A 181 -9.92 0.08 -4.54
CA LEU A 181 -8.55 0.36 -4.98
C LEU A 181 -8.50 0.76 -6.47
N LEU A 182 -9.30 0.12 -7.33
CA LEU A 182 -9.41 0.49 -8.74
C LEU A 182 -9.99 1.90 -8.91
N ARG A 183 -11.03 2.27 -8.14
CA ARG A 183 -11.61 3.62 -8.13
C ARG A 183 -10.62 4.68 -7.62
N ILE A 184 -9.79 4.35 -6.63
CA ILE A 184 -8.71 5.23 -6.17
C ILE A 184 -7.68 5.44 -7.28
N ASN A 185 -7.28 4.36 -7.96
CA ASN A 185 -6.34 4.42 -9.07
C ASN A 185 -6.87 5.25 -10.25
N SER A 186 -8.15 5.12 -10.60
CA SER A 186 -8.76 5.90 -11.69
C SER A 186 -8.75 7.42 -11.46
N ARG A 187 -8.52 7.85 -10.20
CA ARG A 187 -8.33 9.26 -9.82
C ARG A 187 -6.87 9.72 -9.90
N GLY A 188 -5.97 8.86 -10.42
CA GLY A 188 -4.56 9.19 -10.66
C GLY A 188 -3.59 8.77 -9.58
N THR A 189 -4.04 8.16 -8.47
CA THR A 189 -3.15 7.58 -7.47
C THR A 189 -2.52 6.30 -8.02
N VAL A 190 -1.19 6.17 -7.93
CA VAL A 190 -0.53 4.89 -8.22
C VAL A 190 -0.91 3.88 -7.15
N VAL A 191 -1.30 2.67 -7.57
CA VAL A 191 -1.62 1.58 -6.65
C VAL A 191 -0.65 0.43 -6.86
N ILE A 192 0.03 0.03 -5.78
CA ILE A 192 0.86 -1.17 -5.71
C ILE A 192 0.12 -2.17 -4.82
N LEU A 193 -0.43 -3.21 -5.43
CA LEU A 193 -1.10 -4.30 -4.74
C LEU A 193 -0.13 -5.48 -4.59
N THR A 194 0.17 -5.91 -3.37
CA THR A 194 0.80 -7.22 -3.17
C THR A 194 -0.29 -8.24 -2.87
N THR A 195 -0.25 -9.38 -3.52
CA THR A 195 -1.20 -10.47 -3.24
C THR A 195 -0.70 -11.82 -3.75
N HIS A 196 -1.15 -12.88 -3.12
CA HIS A 196 -1.02 -14.24 -3.62
C HIS A 196 -2.34 -14.79 -4.19
N ASN A 197 -3.41 -13.99 -4.18
CA ASN A 197 -4.74 -14.41 -4.65
C ASN A 197 -4.84 -14.31 -6.19
N LYS A 198 -4.76 -15.49 -6.85
CA LYS A 198 -4.83 -15.61 -8.30
C LYS A 198 -6.13 -15.05 -8.88
N VAL A 199 -7.28 -15.32 -8.23
CA VAL A 199 -8.60 -14.89 -8.73
C VAL A 199 -8.69 -13.37 -8.81
N VAL A 200 -8.14 -12.68 -7.79
CA VAL A 200 -8.07 -11.22 -7.77
C VAL A 200 -7.25 -10.69 -8.94
N VAL A 201 -6.05 -11.23 -9.12
CA VAL A 201 -5.11 -10.76 -10.16
C VAL A 201 -5.66 -10.97 -11.57
N ASP A 202 -6.20 -12.18 -11.83
CA ASP A 202 -6.73 -12.54 -13.15
C ASP A 202 -7.92 -11.64 -13.55
N ARG A 203 -8.73 -11.19 -12.58
CA ARG A 203 -9.90 -10.35 -12.85
C ARG A 203 -9.58 -8.86 -13.01
N ILE A 204 -8.53 -8.36 -12.37
CA ILE A 204 -8.15 -6.94 -12.44
C ILE A 204 -7.65 -6.55 -13.83
N HIS A 205 -7.04 -7.47 -14.58
CA HIS A 205 -6.46 -7.25 -15.91
C HIS A 205 -5.51 -6.04 -16.01
N LYS A 206 -4.73 -5.80 -14.95
CA LYS A 206 -3.70 -4.76 -14.88
C LYS A 206 -2.31 -5.39 -14.98
N ARG A 207 -1.27 -4.58 -14.86
CA ARG A 207 0.13 -5.05 -14.87
C ARG A 207 0.39 -6.00 -13.70
N VAL A 208 1.09 -7.10 -13.99
CA VAL A 208 1.43 -8.14 -13.03
C VAL A 208 2.91 -8.41 -13.06
N VAL A 209 3.55 -8.29 -11.90
CA VAL A 209 4.95 -8.63 -11.68
C VAL A 209 5.03 -9.84 -10.78
N LEU A 210 5.62 -10.94 -11.29
CA LEU A 210 5.84 -12.15 -10.51
C LEU A 210 7.19 -12.07 -9.80
N LEU A 211 7.13 -12.03 -8.46
CA LEU A 211 8.29 -12.15 -7.60
C LEU A 211 8.38 -13.56 -7.03
N LYS A 212 9.53 -14.23 -7.19
CA LYS A 212 9.78 -15.58 -6.68
C LYS A 212 11.24 -15.70 -6.27
N ASN A 213 11.48 -16.23 -5.06
CA ASN A 213 12.83 -16.36 -4.49
C ASN A 213 13.66 -15.07 -4.56
N GLY A 214 13.01 -13.94 -4.26
CA GLY A 214 13.65 -12.63 -4.28
C GLY A 214 13.94 -12.04 -5.66
N LYS A 215 13.53 -12.67 -6.76
CA LYS A 215 13.77 -12.20 -8.13
C LYS A 215 12.47 -11.88 -8.86
N VAL A 216 12.51 -10.91 -9.76
CA VAL A 216 11.43 -10.67 -10.73
C VAL A 216 11.58 -11.70 -11.86
N LEU A 217 10.62 -12.62 -11.94
CA LEU A 217 10.60 -13.65 -12.98
C LEU A 217 9.82 -13.24 -14.22
N SER A 218 8.79 -12.43 -14.05
CA SER A 218 8.03 -11.91 -15.19
C SER A 218 7.39 -10.56 -14.84
N ASP A 219 7.21 -9.73 -15.86
CA ASP A 219 6.56 -8.43 -15.82
C ASP A 219 5.67 -8.29 -17.04
N LYS A 220 4.35 -8.26 -16.86
CA LYS A 220 3.37 -8.27 -17.94
C LYS A 220 2.41 -7.11 -17.80
N VAL A 221 2.32 -6.25 -18.81
CA VAL A 221 1.47 -5.04 -18.82
C VAL A 221 -0.03 -5.37 -18.66
N LYS A 222 -0.47 -6.49 -19.23
CA LYS A 222 -1.79 -7.08 -18.99
C LYS A 222 -1.56 -8.56 -18.74
N GLY A 223 -1.56 -8.98 -17.49
CA GLY A 223 -1.21 -10.33 -17.11
C GLY A 223 -2.26 -10.98 -16.24
N GLY A 224 -2.33 -12.32 -16.32
CA GLY A 224 -2.91 -13.17 -15.31
C GLY A 224 -1.83 -13.73 -14.38
N TYR A 225 -2.24 -14.33 -13.28
CA TYR A 225 -1.34 -14.97 -12.34
C TYR A 225 -0.83 -16.30 -12.91
N ILE A 226 0.39 -16.30 -13.45
CA ILE A 226 1.08 -17.50 -13.93
C ILE A 226 2.25 -17.77 -12.97
N ILE A 227 2.23 -18.91 -12.29
CA ILE A 227 3.34 -19.40 -11.44
C ILE A 227 4.28 -20.24 -12.29
#